data_ff7e7a516c7099d08d0f582f0a1a34cb
#
_entry.id   ff7e7a516c7099d08d0f582f0a1a34cb
#
_cell.length_a   1.000
_cell.length_b   1.000
_cell.length_c   1.000
_cell.angle_alpha   90.00
_cell.angle_beta   90.00
_cell.angle_gamma   90.00
#
_symmetry.space_group_name_H-M   'P 1'
#
loop_
_entity.id
_entity.type
_entity.pdbx_description
1 polymer ?
#
loop_
_entity_poly.entity_id
_entity_poly.type
_entity_poly.pdbx_seq_one_letter_code
_entity_poly.pdbx_strand_id
1 'polypeptide(L)'
;VATYMIAGQGTPDQGPAHALMTGNTALFEALLARITAATIDYLAMQIEAGAEVVKIFDSWAGSLKGAAFHKYAVVPCAEITSAIKARYPHIPVIGFPREADDGYIGFHAATGVDCVALDNSVSPDWAAANVQTDGCVQGNLASRHMVTGGQALIDETRAIVKAFSNGPHIFNLGHGITPDADPENVTLMIQTVRDG
;
A
#
# COMPACT_ATOMS: atom_id res chain seq x y z
N VAL A 1 6.77 -10.02 3.52
CA VAL A 1 7.21 -11.02 4.52
C VAL A 1 7.69 -12.28 3.81
N ALA A 2 6.87 -12.93 2.95
CA ALA A 2 7.21 -14.19 2.29
C ALA A 2 8.58 -14.17 1.57
N THR A 3 8.86 -13.12 0.80
CA THR A 3 10.12 -12.93 0.06
C THR A 3 11.36 -13.01 0.97
N TYR A 4 11.30 -12.33 2.12
CA TYR A 4 12.37 -12.36 3.12
C TYR A 4 12.49 -13.70 3.83
N MET A 5 11.36 -14.34 4.16
CA MET A 5 11.39 -15.66 4.82
C MET A 5 11.98 -16.74 3.91
N ILE A 6 11.65 -16.70 2.61
CA ILE A 6 12.14 -17.68 1.63
C ILE A 6 13.62 -17.46 1.33
N ALA A 7 14.06 -16.23 1.16
CA ALA A 7 15.44 -15.91 0.81
C ALA A 7 16.38 -15.79 2.02
N GLY A 8 15.84 -15.63 3.24
CA GLY A 8 16.63 -15.32 4.45
C GLY A 8 17.19 -13.91 4.50
N GLN A 9 16.97 -13.12 3.44
CA GLN A 9 17.43 -11.73 3.29
C GLN A 9 16.59 -10.98 2.25
N GLY A 10 16.80 -9.66 2.12
CA GLY A 10 16.26 -8.90 1.00
C GLY A 10 16.94 -9.32 -0.31
N THR A 11 16.14 -9.42 -1.39
CA THR A 11 16.63 -9.71 -2.74
C THR A 11 16.11 -8.65 -3.72
N PRO A 12 16.93 -8.19 -4.69
CA PRO A 12 16.53 -7.13 -5.62
C PRO A 12 15.35 -7.49 -6.52
N ASP A 13 15.25 -8.76 -6.92
CA ASP A 13 14.32 -9.27 -7.92
C ASP A 13 13.31 -10.30 -7.38
N GLN A 14 13.32 -10.58 -6.07
CA GLN A 14 12.52 -11.59 -5.40
C GLN A 14 12.66 -13.01 -6.02
N GLY A 15 13.77 -13.28 -6.72
CA GLY A 15 14.03 -14.51 -7.46
C GLY A 15 13.77 -15.80 -6.66
N PRO A 16 14.27 -15.96 -5.42
CA PRO A 16 14.00 -17.15 -4.61
C PRO A 16 12.51 -17.39 -4.34
N ALA A 17 11.72 -16.31 -4.13
CA ALA A 17 10.28 -16.43 -3.92
C ALA A 17 9.55 -16.86 -5.19
N HIS A 18 9.91 -16.30 -6.35
CA HIS A 18 9.38 -16.71 -7.64
C HIS A 18 9.76 -18.16 -7.99
N ALA A 19 10.98 -18.58 -7.68
CA ALA A 19 11.43 -19.96 -7.89
C ALA A 19 10.62 -20.95 -7.02
N LEU A 20 10.36 -20.61 -5.75
CA LEU A 20 9.53 -21.47 -4.88
C LEU A 20 8.07 -21.48 -5.36
N MET A 21 7.51 -20.32 -5.74
CA MET A 21 6.15 -20.19 -6.22
C MET A 21 5.87 -21.10 -7.43
N THR A 22 6.84 -21.25 -8.34
CA THR A 22 6.70 -22.06 -9.55
C THR A 22 7.19 -23.51 -9.37
N GLY A 23 8.24 -23.71 -8.59
CA GLY A 23 8.86 -25.03 -8.40
C GLY A 23 8.21 -25.90 -7.32
N ASN A 24 7.63 -25.26 -6.28
CA ASN A 24 6.85 -25.95 -5.25
C ASN A 24 5.70 -25.07 -4.75
N THR A 25 4.70 -24.93 -5.60
CA THR A 25 3.52 -24.11 -5.36
C THR A 25 2.81 -24.46 -4.05
N ALA A 26 2.69 -25.74 -3.72
CA ALA A 26 2.03 -26.19 -2.49
C ALA A 26 2.73 -25.67 -1.22
N LEU A 27 4.06 -25.71 -1.20
CA LEU A 27 4.84 -25.17 -0.07
C LEU A 27 4.73 -23.64 -0.01
N PHE A 28 4.79 -22.96 -1.15
CA PHE A 28 4.62 -21.51 -1.23
C PHE A 28 3.25 -21.07 -0.70
N GLU A 29 2.18 -21.75 -1.10
CA GLU A 29 0.82 -21.46 -0.65
C GLU A 29 0.62 -21.77 0.84
N ALA A 30 1.20 -22.86 1.35
CA ALA A 30 1.17 -23.17 2.77
C ALA A 30 1.88 -22.09 3.62
N LEU A 31 3.01 -21.55 3.12
CA LEU A 31 3.70 -20.42 3.76
C LEU A 31 2.83 -19.16 3.75
N LEU A 32 2.22 -18.80 2.60
CA LEU A 32 1.34 -17.65 2.52
C LEU A 32 0.15 -17.75 3.46
N ALA A 33 -0.50 -18.92 3.54
CA ALA A 33 -1.60 -19.13 4.47
C ALA A 33 -1.20 -18.91 5.94
N ARG A 34 0.01 -19.33 6.33
CA ARG A 34 0.56 -19.06 7.66
C ARG A 34 0.83 -17.57 7.91
N ILE A 35 1.38 -16.87 6.91
CA ILE A 35 1.63 -15.43 6.99
C ILE A 35 0.30 -14.68 7.09
N THR A 36 -0.70 -15.04 6.30
CA THR A 36 -2.05 -14.45 6.33
C THR A 36 -2.68 -14.59 7.70
N ALA A 37 -2.68 -15.81 8.28
CA ALA A 37 -3.21 -16.05 9.61
C ALA A 37 -2.47 -15.24 10.69
N ALA A 38 -1.15 -15.25 10.68
CA ALA A 38 -0.34 -14.46 11.61
C ALA A 38 -0.56 -12.94 11.46
N THR A 39 -0.81 -12.46 10.24
CA THR A 39 -1.11 -11.04 9.98
C THR A 39 -2.46 -10.66 10.57
N ILE A 40 -3.48 -11.51 10.46
CA ILE A 40 -4.81 -11.28 11.06
C ILE A 40 -4.67 -11.14 12.58
N ASP A 41 -3.97 -12.07 13.23
CA ASP A 41 -3.76 -12.02 14.68
C ASP A 41 -2.96 -10.78 15.10
N TYR A 42 -1.91 -10.45 14.35
CA TYR A 42 -1.08 -9.27 14.62
C TYR A 42 -1.85 -7.95 14.50
N LEU A 43 -2.68 -7.79 13.46
CA LEU A 43 -3.52 -6.61 13.30
C LEU A 43 -4.60 -6.54 14.40
N ALA A 44 -5.19 -7.68 14.77
CA ALA A 44 -6.14 -7.74 15.88
C ALA A 44 -5.52 -7.25 17.19
N MET A 45 -4.30 -7.69 17.50
CA MET A 45 -3.57 -7.22 18.69
C MET A 45 -3.29 -5.72 18.66
N GLN A 46 -2.99 -5.14 17.49
CA GLN A 46 -2.78 -3.70 17.35
C GLN A 46 -4.08 -2.91 17.60
N ILE A 47 -5.21 -3.41 17.08
CA ILE A 47 -6.53 -2.80 17.31
C ILE A 47 -6.89 -2.86 18.80
N GLU A 48 -6.71 -4.00 19.45
CA GLU A 48 -6.95 -4.18 20.88
C GLU A 48 -6.04 -3.29 21.75
N ALA A 49 -4.84 -2.96 21.25
CA ALA A 49 -3.93 -2.02 21.88
C ALA A 49 -4.25 -0.53 21.59
N GLY A 50 -5.30 -0.25 20.79
CA GLY A 50 -5.79 1.10 20.54
C GLY A 50 -5.51 1.66 19.13
N ALA A 51 -5.13 0.83 18.17
CA ALA A 51 -5.02 1.31 16.79
C ALA A 51 -6.42 1.59 16.22
N GLU A 52 -6.60 2.81 15.70
CA GLU A 52 -7.87 3.28 15.13
C GLU A 52 -7.98 3.02 13.61
N VAL A 53 -6.86 2.73 12.96
CA VAL A 53 -6.72 2.37 11.53
C VAL A 53 -5.61 1.35 11.39
N VAL A 54 -5.78 0.37 10.51
CA VAL A 54 -4.72 -0.59 10.19
C VAL A 54 -4.37 -0.55 8.70
N LYS A 55 -3.10 -0.84 8.36
CA LYS A 55 -2.63 -0.82 6.98
C LYS A 55 -1.88 -2.10 6.62
N ILE A 56 -2.28 -2.73 5.52
CA ILE A 56 -1.66 -3.93 4.95
C ILE A 56 -0.64 -3.49 3.90
N PHE A 57 0.65 -3.72 4.16
CA PHE A 57 1.73 -3.39 3.23
C PHE A 57 2.14 -4.62 2.43
N ASP A 58 1.91 -4.59 1.11
CA ASP A 58 2.52 -5.53 0.18
C ASP A 58 3.52 -4.80 -0.73
N SER A 59 4.73 -4.60 -0.19
CA SER A 59 5.77 -3.82 -0.84
C SER A 59 6.33 -4.47 -2.12
N TRP A 60 6.03 -5.75 -2.35
CA TRP A 60 6.52 -6.53 -3.49
C TRP A 60 5.39 -7.03 -4.40
N ALA A 61 4.17 -6.51 -4.22
CA ALA A 61 3.01 -6.87 -5.05
C ALA A 61 3.28 -6.68 -6.54
N GLY A 62 3.97 -5.61 -6.92
CA GLY A 62 4.33 -5.30 -8.31
C GLY A 62 5.22 -6.31 -9.00
N SER A 63 5.90 -7.21 -8.26
CA SER A 63 6.63 -8.33 -8.85
C SER A 63 5.74 -9.43 -9.41
N LEU A 64 4.44 -9.42 -9.05
CA LEU A 64 3.41 -10.35 -9.50
C LEU A 64 2.57 -9.70 -10.59
N LYS A 65 2.17 -10.47 -11.60
CA LYS A 65 1.32 -9.97 -12.69
C LYS A 65 0.14 -10.92 -12.97
N GLY A 66 -0.96 -10.36 -13.48
CA GLY A 66 -2.13 -11.13 -13.90
C GLY A 66 -2.68 -12.06 -12.82
N ALA A 67 -2.86 -13.35 -13.15
CA ALA A 67 -3.41 -14.35 -12.24
C ALA A 67 -2.58 -14.55 -10.96
N ALA A 68 -1.25 -14.37 -11.02
CA ALA A 68 -0.40 -14.47 -9.86
C ALA A 68 -0.59 -13.30 -8.90
N PHE A 69 -0.75 -12.07 -9.41
CA PHE A 69 -1.11 -10.90 -8.60
C PHE A 69 -2.44 -11.12 -7.88
N HIS A 70 -3.47 -11.55 -8.62
CA HIS A 70 -4.76 -11.84 -8.01
C HIS A 70 -4.65 -12.91 -6.92
N LYS A 71 -4.00 -14.03 -7.21
CA LYS A 71 -3.91 -15.18 -6.29
C LYS A 71 -3.08 -14.89 -5.04
N TYR A 72 -1.97 -14.14 -5.17
CA TYR A 72 -0.96 -14.03 -4.12
C TYR A 72 -0.84 -12.63 -3.49
N ALA A 73 -1.53 -11.62 -4.05
CA ALA A 73 -1.63 -10.31 -3.44
C ALA A 73 -3.10 -9.96 -3.09
N VAL A 74 -4.03 -10.06 -4.06
CA VAL A 74 -5.44 -9.68 -3.83
C VAL A 74 -6.14 -10.63 -2.86
N VAL A 75 -6.07 -11.95 -3.08
CA VAL A 75 -6.77 -12.94 -2.24
C VAL A 75 -6.31 -12.87 -0.77
N PRO A 76 -5.01 -12.89 -0.43
CA PRO A 76 -4.58 -12.74 0.96
C PRO A 76 -5.00 -11.41 1.59
N CYS A 77 -4.96 -10.31 0.84
CA CYS A 77 -5.44 -9.01 1.32
C CYS A 77 -6.94 -9.05 1.63
N ALA A 78 -7.74 -9.67 0.77
CA ALA A 78 -9.18 -9.86 0.98
C ALA A 78 -9.48 -10.72 2.23
N GLU A 79 -8.75 -11.81 2.42
CA GLU A 79 -8.89 -12.69 3.58
C GLU A 79 -8.57 -11.94 4.89
N ILE A 80 -7.47 -11.18 4.92
CA ILE A 80 -7.10 -10.37 6.09
C ILE A 80 -8.17 -9.32 6.35
N THR A 81 -8.56 -8.57 5.33
CA THR A 81 -9.57 -7.49 5.44
C THR A 81 -10.89 -8.04 5.95
N SER A 82 -11.38 -9.13 5.37
CA SER A 82 -12.63 -9.78 5.79
C SER A 82 -12.59 -10.23 7.25
N ALA A 83 -11.49 -10.86 7.68
CA ALA A 83 -11.33 -11.31 9.06
C ALA A 83 -11.29 -10.15 10.05
N ILE A 84 -10.59 -9.06 9.73
CA ILE A 84 -10.54 -7.85 10.56
C ILE A 84 -11.90 -7.17 10.61
N LYS A 85 -12.59 -7.00 9.49
CA LYS A 85 -13.92 -6.38 9.43
C LYS A 85 -14.99 -7.19 10.16
N ALA A 86 -14.90 -8.52 10.15
CA ALA A 86 -15.82 -9.38 10.90
C ALA A 86 -15.68 -9.20 12.43
N ARG A 87 -14.47 -8.94 12.93
CA ARG A 87 -14.19 -8.74 14.37
C ARG A 87 -14.30 -7.28 14.81
N TYR A 88 -13.90 -6.35 13.93
CA TYR A 88 -13.79 -4.91 14.21
C TYR A 88 -14.40 -4.10 13.06
N PRO A 89 -15.73 -4.12 12.85
CA PRO A 89 -16.38 -3.54 11.65
C PRO A 89 -16.20 -2.03 11.53
N HIS A 90 -15.87 -1.33 12.61
CA HIS A 90 -15.66 0.13 12.64
C HIS A 90 -14.21 0.55 12.36
N ILE A 91 -13.26 -0.40 12.32
CA ILE A 91 -11.85 -0.08 12.07
C ILE A 91 -11.59 -0.03 10.55
N PRO A 92 -11.14 1.11 10.02
CA PRO A 92 -10.75 1.19 8.62
C PRO A 92 -9.49 0.37 8.32
N VAL A 93 -9.49 -0.26 7.13
CA VAL A 93 -8.36 -1.02 6.61
C VAL A 93 -7.83 -0.34 5.35
N ILE A 94 -6.55 -0.05 5.31
CA ILE A 94 -5.86 0.48 4.14
C ILE A 94 -5.06 -0.65 3.48
N GLY A 95 -5.25 -0.89 2.17
CA GLY A 95 -4.44 -1.81 1.39
C GLY A 95 -3.37 -1.09 0.58
N PHE A 96 -2.13 -1.59 0.57
CA PHE A 96 -1.04 -1.01 -0.21
C PHE A 96 -0.36 -2.06 -1.08
N PRO A 97 -0.90 -2.36 -2.29
CA PRO A 97 -0.26 -3.22 -3.28
C PRO A 97 0.73 -2.39 -4.10
N ARG A 98 1.92 -2.15 -3.55
CA ARG A 98 2.92 -1.27 -4.19
C ARG A 98 3.31 -1.76 -5.59
N GLU A 99 3.42 -0.83 -6.54
CA GLU A 99 3.81 -1.09 -7.94
C GLU A 99 2.85 -2.03 -8.69
N ALA A 100 1.55 -2.01 -8.30
CA ALA A 100 0.54 -2.90 -8.86
C ALA A 100 0.15 -2.55 -10.31
N ASP A 101 0.54 -1.41 -10.85
CA ASP A 101 0.15 -0.91 -12.17
C ASP A 101 -1.40 -0.96 -12.35
N ASP A 102 -1.90 -1.63 -13.40
CA ASP A 102 -3.35 -1.80 -13.60
C ASP A 102 -4.04 -2.63 -12.50
N GLY A 103 -3.28 -3.31 -11.63
CA GLY A 103 -3.80 -4.04 -10.48
C GLY A 103 -4.41 -3.16 -9.39
N TYR A 104 -4.24 -1.84 -9.47
CA TYR A 104 -4.96 -0.89 -8.63
C TYR A 104 -6.46 -0.80 -9.00
N ILE A 105 -6.81 -1.03 -10.28
CA ILE A 105 -8.19 -0.96 -10.76
C ILE A 105 -9.01 -2.08 -10.11
N GLY A 106 -10.12 -1.71 -9.47
CA GLY A 106 -11.01 -2.65 -8.78
C GLY A 106 -10.43 -3.28 -7.50
N PHE A 107 -9.25 -2.86 -7.03
CA PHE A 107 -8.64 -3.40 -5.81
C PHE A 107 -9.52 -3.20 -4.58
N HIS A 108 -10.21 -2.05 -4.46
CA HIS A 108 -11.21 -1.81 -3.42
C HIS A 108 -12.26 -2.93 -3.37
N ALA A 109 -12.93 -3.15 -4.50
CA ALA A 109 -14.01 -4.13 -4.59
C ALA A 109 -13.52 -5.56 -4.37
N ALA A 110 -12.34 -5.90 -4.88
CA ALA A 110 -11.77 -7.24 -4.78
C ALA A 110 -11.29 -7.60 -3.37
N THR A 111 -10.88 -6.60 -2.57
CA THR A 111 -10.26 -6.83 -1.25
C THR A 111 -11.14 -6.38 -0.08
N GLY A 112 -12.12 -5.50 -0.33
CA GLY A 112 -12.98 -4.91 0.71
C GLY A 112 -12.26 -3.90 1.62
N VAL A 113 -11.09 -3.40 1.23
CA VAL A 113 -10.39 -2.34 1.98
C VAL A 113 -11.14 -1.02 1.89
N ASP A 114 -11.06 -0.17 2.91
CA ASP A 114 -11.71 1.15 2.93
C ASP A 114 -10.90 2.20 2.15
N CYS A 115 -9.59 1.99 2.00
CA CYS A 115 -8.70 2.90 1.32
C CYS A 115 -7.61 2.13 0.58
N VAL A 116 -7.27 2.55 -0.64
CA VAL A 116 -6.15 2.01 -1.41
C VAL A 116 -4.99 3.00 -1.38
N ALA A 117 -3.86 2.58 -0.83
CA ALA A 117 -2.65 3.38 -0.88
C ALA A 117 -1.93 3.19 -2.23
N LEU A 118 -1.47 4.31 -2.77
CA LEU A 118 -0.83 4.44 -4.08
C LEU A 118 0.66 4.75 -3.89
N ASP A 119 1.51 4.15 -4.70
CA ASP A 119 2.91 4.53 -4.77
C ASP A 119 3.17 5.68 -5.75
N ASN A 120 4.36 6.22 -5.72
CA ASN A 120 4.74 7.39 -6.52
C ASN A 120 4.99 7.11 -8.01
N SER A 121 4.84 5.86 -8.48
CA SER A 121 4.88 5.54 -9.91
C SER A 121 3.55 5.83 -10.60
N VAL A 122 2.47 5.92 -9.81
CA VAL A 122 1.11 6.15 -10.32
C VAL A 122 0.87 7.65 -10.53
N SER A 123 0.39 8.02 -11.72
CA SER A 123 -0.07 9.39 -11.98
C SER A 123 -1.28 9.72 -11.09
N PRO A 124 -1.27 10.85 -10.34
CA PRO A 124 -2.43 11.27 -9.55
C PRO A 124 -3.71 11.41 -10.38
N ASP A 125 -3.64 12.00 -11.59
CA ASP A 125 -4.81 12.16 -12.46
C ASP A 125 -5.36 10.81 -12.93
N TRP A 126 -4.47 9.85 -13.27
CA TRP A 126 -4.90 8.51 -13.63
C TRP A 126 -5.56 7.80 -12.44
N ALA A 127 -4.99 7.91 -11.25
CA ALA A 127 -5.55 7.29 -10.06
C ALA A 127 -6.89 7.92 -9.64
N ALA A 128 -7.04 9.22 -9.80
CA ALA A 128 -8.31 9.90 -9.57
C ALA A 128 -9.43 9.38 -10.50
N ALA A 129 -9.09 9.11 -11.76
CA ALA A 129 -10.05 8.63 -12.76
C ALA A 129 -10.36 7.13 -12.67
N ASN A 130 -9.44 6.30 -12.17
CA ASN A 130 -9.54 4.83 -12.26
C ASN A 130 -9.56 4.08 -10.91
N VAL A 131 -9.18 4.75 -9.82
CA VAL A 131 -9.08 4.13 -8.48
C VAL A 131 -9.93 4.87 -7.46
N GLN A 132 -9.84 6.21 -7.40
CA GLN A 132 -10.60 7.02 -6.44
C GLN A 132 -12.11 6.97 -6.70
N THR A 133 -12.55 6.65 -7.91
CA THR A 133 -13.97 6.41 -8.24
C THR A 133 -14.60 5.30 -7.40
N ASP A 134 -13.82 4.35 -6.94
CA ASP A 134 -14.27 3.20 -6.16
C ASP A 134 -14.21 3.45 -4.63
N GLY A 135 -13.50 4.51 -4.20
CA GLY A 135 -13.37 4.80 -2.77
C GLY A 135 -12.16 5.66 -2.42
N CYS A 136 -11.80 5.65 -1.13
CA CYS A 136 -10.68 6.44 -0.63
C CYS A 136 -9.34 5.99 -1.22
N VAL A 137 -8.49 6.96 -1.58
CA VAL A 137 -7.09 6.70 -1.92
C VAL A 137 -6.14 7.38 -0.92
N GLN A 138 -4.97 6.80 -0.71
CA GLN A 138 -3.91 7.39 0.10
C GLN A 138 -2.63 7.53 -0.71
N GLY A 139 -1.99 8.67 -0.66
CA GLY A 139 -0.69 8.88 -1.32
C GLY A 139 -0.65 10.25 -2.01
N ASN A 140 0.22 10.44 -3.02
CA ASN A 140 1.32 9.51 -3.40
C ASN A 140 2.59 10.30 -3.74
N LEU A 141 2.93 11.30 -2.91
CA LEU A 141 4.10 12.15 -3.11
C LEU A 141 5.39 11.32 -3.10
N ALA A 142 6.27 11.57 -4.05
CA ALA A 142 7.56 10.88 -4.11
C ALA A 142 8.44 11.27 -2.90
N SER A 143 8.93 10.25 -2.17
CA SER A 143 9.72 10.45 -0.93
C SER A 143 11.02 11.23 -1.15
N ARG A 144 11.57 11.27 -2.39
CA ARG A 144 12.74 12.10 -2.72
C ARG A 144 12.55 13.59 -2.38
N HIS A 145 11.30 14.08 -2.41
CA HIS A 145 11.00 15.48 -2.07
C HIS A 145 11.21 15.80 -0.59
N MET A 146 11.25 14.78 0.26
CA MET A 146 11.63 14.97 1.66
C MET A 146 13.12 15.26 1.84
N VAL A 147 13.94 14.88 0.85
CA VAL A 147 15.36 15.18 0.81
C VAL A 147 15.63 16.49 0.09
N THR A 148 15.02 16.70 -1.07
CA THR A 148 15.33 17.86 -1.95
C THR A 148 14.60 19.13 -1.59
N GLY A 149 13.38 19.03 -1.06
CA GLY A 149 12.54 20.17 -0.67
C GLY A 149 12.24 21.17 -1.79
N GLY A 150 12.11 22.43 -1.39
CA GLY A 150 12.00 23.57 -2.31
C GLY A 150 10.71 23.65 -3.12
N GLN A 151 10.75 24.39 -4.23
CA GLN A 151 9.56 24.64 -5.05
C GLN A 151 8.96 23.38 -5.64
N ALA A 152 9.79 22.41 -6.02
CA ALA A 152 9.31 21.13 -6.57
C ALA A 152 8.45 20.32 -5.57
N LEU A 153 8.79 20.36 -4.28
CA LEU A 153 7.97 19.77 -3.23
C LEU A 153 6.60 20.46 -3.15
N ILE A 154 6.56 21.77 -3.16
CA ILE A 154 5.32 22.59 -3.09
C ILE A 154 4.43 22.27 -4.30
N ASP A 155 5.00 22.34 -5.51
CA ASP A 155 4.24 22.17 -6.75
C ASP A 155 3.66 20.76 -6.87
N GLU A 156 4.43 19.72 -6.55
CA GLU A 156 3.94 18.33 -6.62
C GLU A 156 2.91 18.03 -5.52
N THR A 157 3.11 18.58 -4.31
CA THR A 157 2.11 18.49 -3.24
C THR A 157 0.78 19.09 -3.66
N ARG A 158 0.79 20.31 -4.21
CA ARG A 158 -0.42 20.98 -4.71
C ARG A 158 -1.08 20.23 -5.87
N ALA A 159 -0.28 19.69 -6.79
CA ALA A 159 -0.80 18.90 -7.91
C ALA A 159 -1.54 17.65 -7.41
N ILE A 160 -1.00 16.93 -6.43
CA ILE A 160 -1.63 15.76 -5.82
C ILE A 160 -2.94 16.15 -5.11
N VAL A 161 -2.92 17.18 -4.25
CA VAL A 161 -4.12 17.67 -3.55
C VAL A 161 -5.21 18.04 -4.55
N LYS A 162 -4.84 18.75 -5.63
CA LYS A 162 -5.78 19.14 -6.69
C LYS A 162 -6.33 17.93 -7.44
N ALA A 163 -5.49 16.97 -7.81
CA ALA A 163 -5.92 15.81 -8.58
C ALA A 163 -6.96 14.98 -7.82
N PHE A 164 -6.79 14.83 -6.51
CA PHE A 164 -7.71 14.04 -5.66
C PHE A 164 -8.82 14.86 -4.99
N SER A 165 -8.99 16.14 -5.34
CA SER A 165 -9.96 17.04 -4.69
C SER A 165 -11.44 16.64 -4.86
N ASN A 166 -11.77 15.80 -5.84
CA ASN A 166 -13.13 15.38 -6.14
C ASN A 166 -13.61 14.12 -5.38
N GLY A 167 -12.76 13.52 -4.55
CA GLY A 167 -13.09 12.31 -3.79
C GLY A 167 -12.32 12.21 -2.47
N PRO A 168 -12.58 11.17 -1.68
CA PRO A 168 -11.89 10.97 -0.41
C PRO A 168 -10.40 10.65 -0.62
N HIS A 169 -9.55 11.44 0.04
CA HIS A 169 -8.11 11.35 -0.10
C HIS A 169 -7.39 11.52 1.25
N ILE A 170 -6.42 10.67 1.52
CA ILE A 170 -5.48 10.79 2.63
C ILE A 170 -4.11 11.13 2.03
N PHE A 171 -3.65 12.37 2.19
CA PHE A 171 -2.33 12.74 1.69
C PHE A 171 -1.23 11.94 2.40
N ASN A 172 -0.31 11.38 1.63
CA ASN A 172 0.84 10.63 2.14
C ASN A 172 1.96 10.59 1.08
N LEU A 173 3.14 10.12 1.50
CA LEU A 173 4.19 9.72 0.57
C LEU A 173 3.79 8.41 -0.15
N GLY A 174 4.25 8.25 -1.38
CA GLY A 174 4.06 7.01 -2.15
C GLY A 174 5.03 5.88 -1.78
N HIS A 175 5.96 6.12 -0.85
CA HIS A 175 6.88 5.15 -0.26
C HIS A 175 7.34 5.65 1.11
N GLY A 176 8.05 4.79 1.86
CA GLY A 176 8.65 5.18 3.14
C GLY A 176 9.62 6.36 2.98
N ILE A 177 9.62 7.22 3.99
CA ILE A 177 10.60 8.31 4.11
C ILE A 177 12.00 7.74 4.30
N THR A 178 13.00 8.37 3.70
CA THR A 178 14.40 7.91 3.80
C THR A 178 15.13 8.59 4.98
N PRO A 179 16.19 7.98 5.53
CA PRO A 179 16.89 8.52 6.70
C PRO A 179 17.58 9.88 6.46
N ASP A 180 17.83 10.24 5.21
CA ASP A 180 18.41 11.51 4.76
C ASP A 180 17.38 12.62 4.52
N ALA A 181 16.11 12.35 4.82
CA ALA A 181 15.05 13.35 4.70
C ALA A 181 15.24 14.49 5.70
N ASP A 182 14.97 15.72 5.24
CA ASP A 182 14.99 16.91 6.08
C ASP A 182 13.62 17.09 6.77
N PRO A 183 13.54 17.14 8.12
CA PRO A 183 12.30 17.40 8.85
C PRO A 183 11.59 18.71 8.45
N GLU A 184 12.35 19.73 8.03
CA GLU A 184 11.77 21.01 7.56
C GLU A 184 10.97 20.81 6.27
N ASN A 185 11.37 19.88 5.40
CA ASN A 185 10.59 19.54 4.21
C ASN A 185 9.29 18.82 4.55
N VAL A 186 9.25 18.02 5.63
CA VAL A 186 7.99 17.45 6.13
C VAL A 186 7.06 18.55 6.62
N THR A 187 7.59 19.52 7.36
CA THR A 187 6.82 20.68 7.83
C THR A 187 6.27 21.48 6.66
N LEU A 188 7.09 21.77 5.65
CA LEU A 188 6.70 22.49 4.44
C LEU A 188 5.60 21.74 3.66
N MET A 189 5.73 20.43 3.52
CA MET A 189 4.71 19.57 2.89
C MET A 189 3.36 19.68 3.64
N ILE A 190 3.38 19.53 4.97
CA ILE A 190 2.15 19.60 5.78
C ILE A 190 1.47 20.96 5.64
N GLN A 191 2.24 22.04 5.67
CA GLN A 191 1.72 23.40 5.46
C GLN A 191 1.09 23.54 4.07
N THR A 192 1.80 23.07 3.03
CA THR A 192 1.31 23.12 1.65
C THR A 192 0.00 22.33 1.46
N VAL A 193 -0.15 21.18 2.09
CA VAL A 193 -1.41 20.40 2.07
C VAL A 193 -2.55 21.15 2.76
N ARG A 194 -2.27 21.87 3.84
CA ARG A 194 -3.29 22.59 4.62
C ARG A 194 -3.73 23.90 3.95
N ASP A 195 -2.88 24.48 3.11
CA ASP A 195 -3.14 25.73 2.38
C ASP A 195 -3.86 25.51 1.04
N GLY A 196 -4.01 24.28 0.58
CA GLY A 196 -4.67 23.91 -0.68
C GLY A 196 -6.01 23.29 -0.44
#